data_8524323343d818556c9e3009fe5900b4
#
_entry.id   8524323343d818556c9e3009fe5900b4
#
_cell.length_a   1.000
_cell.length_b   1.000
_cell.length_c   1.000
_cell.angle_alpha   90.00
_cell.angle_beta   90.00
_cell.angle_gamma   90.00
#
_symmetry.space_group_name_H-M   'P 1'
#
loop_
_entity.id
_entity.type
_entity.pdbx_description
1 polymer ?
#
loop_
_entity_poly.entity_id
_entity_poly.type
_entity_poly.pdbx_seq_one_letter_code
_entity_poly.pdbx_strand_id
1 'polypeptide(L)'
;MSKRALITGITGQDGSYLAELLLEQGYDVVGMVRRSSTVNFERITHLMDDVEFAAGDLLDQMSMIEVLQKHRPEEVYNLAAQSFVQTSFGQPVLTGETTALGVTRLLDAIRIVDDSIRFYQASSSEMFGKVHEVPQSETTPF
;
A
#
# COMPACT_ATOMS: atom_id res chain seq x y z
N MET A 1 -5.79 -1.38 -23.98
CA MET A 1 -4.60 -1.21 -23.12
C MET A 1 -4.94 -1.84 -21.78
N SER A 2 -4.02 -2.59 -21.18
CA SER A 2 -4.17 -3.09 -19.82
C SER A 2 -4.23 -1.90 -18.85
N LYS A 3 -5.04 -2.00 -17.80
CA LYS A 3 -5.01 -1.03 -16.71
C LYS A 3 -3.74 -1.23 -15.88
N ARG A 4 -3.19 -0.16 -15.36
CA ARG A 4 -2.01 -0.23 -14.49
C ARG A 4 -2.38 0.06 -13.04
N ALA A 5 -1.93 -0.83 -12.14
CA ALA A 5 -2.13 -0.72 -10.71
C ALA A 5 -0.80 -0.61 -9.98
N LEU A 6 -0.72 0.32 -9.02
CA LEU A 6 0.38 0.42 -8.07
C LEU A 6 -0.04 -0.17 -6.72
N ILE A 7 0.74 -1.12 -6.20
CA ILE A 7 0.51 -1.74 -4.90
C ILE A 7 1.65 -1.36 -3.96
N THR A 8 1.34 -0.63 -2.88
CA THR A 8 2.28 -0.49 -1.76
C THR A 8 2.12 -1.66 -0.80
N GLY A 9 3.20 -2.10 -0.18
CA GLY A 9 3.15 -3.29 0.70
C GLY A 9 2.98 -4.61 -0.04
N ILE A 10 3.36 -4.68 -1.32
CA ILE A 10 3.24 -5.87 -2.18
C ILE A 10 3.93 -7.11 -1.60
N THR A 11 4.99 -6.95 -0.79
CA THR A 11 5.71 -8.05 -0.13
C THR A 11 4.98 -8.62 1.08
N GLY A 12 3.87 -8.00 1.50
CA GLY A 12 2.99 -8.51 2.55
C GLY A 12 2.07 -9.61 2.04
N GLN A 13 1.30 -10.23 2.95
CA GLN A 13 0.36 -11.31 2.60
C GLN A 13 -0.71 -10.80 1.63
N ASP A 14 -1.46 -9.76 2.03
CA ASP A 14 -2.56 -9.24 1.22
C ASP A 14 -2.06 -8.61 -0.08
N GLY A 15 -0.87 -7.96 -0.04
CA GLY A 15 -0.25 -7.38 -1.23
C GLY A 15 0.13 -8.43 -2.27
N SER A 16 0.64 -9.60 -1.84
CA SER A 16 0.97 -10.70 -2.75
C SER A 16 -0.27 -11.30 -3.42
N TYR A 17 -1.33 -11.58 -2.65
CA TYR A 17 -2.59 -12.09 -3.20
C TYR A 17 -3.30 -11.08 -4.11
N LEU A 18 -3.24 -9.79 -3.77
CA LEU A 18 -3.80 -8.76 -4.65
C LEU A 18 -3.03 -8.67 -5.98
N ALA A 19 -1.70 -8.80 -5.93
CA ALA A 19 -0.89 -8.80 -7.15
C ALA A 19 -1.27 -9.99 -8.06
N GLU A 20 -1.39 -11.20 -7.51
CA GLU A 20 -1.88 -12.38 -8.24
C GLU A 20 -3.23 -12.11 -8.91
N LEU A 21 -4.20 -11.64 -8.13
CA LEU A 21 -5.55 -11.37 -8.62
C LEU A 21 -5.56 -10.33 -9.76
N LEU A 22 -4.79 -9.25 -9.63
CA LEU A 22 -4.75 -8.20 -10.64
C LEU A 22 -4.05 -8.68 -11.92
N LEU A 23 -2.99 -9.47 -11.82
CA LEU A 23 -2.33 -10.09 -12.97
C LEU A 23 -3.28 -11.05 -13.70
N GLU A 24 -4.04 -11.89 -12.98
CA GLU A 24 -5.07 -12.76 -13.56
C GLU A 24 -6.17 -11.97 -14.30
N GLN A 25 -6.47 -10.75 -13.84
CA GLN A 25 -7.42 -9.85 -14.49
C GLN A 25 -6.81 -9.03 -15.64
N GLY A 26 -5.54 -9.25 -15.97
CA GLY A 26 -4.85 -8.61 -17.07
C GLY A 26 -4.37 -7.17 -16.79
N TYR A 27 -4.14 -6.84 -15.51
CA TYR A 27 -3.50 -5.57 -15.15
C TYR A 27 -1.99 -5.61 -15.34
N ASP A 28 -1.41 -4.45 -15.64
CA ASP A 28 0.02 -4.21 -15.44
C ASP A 28 0.24 -3.86 -13.96
N VAL A 29 0.95 -4.69 -13.22
CA VAL A 29 1.15 -4.49 -11.78
C VAL A 29 2.52 -3.90 -11.49
N VAL A 30 2.53 -2.79 -10.75
CA VAL A 30 3.73 -2.16 -10.19
C VAL A 30 3.73 -2.35 -8.68
N GLY A 31 4.77 -2.97 -8.15
CA GLY A 31 4.97 -3.17 -6.72
C GLY A 31 5.90 -2.13 -6.12
N MET A 32 5.42 -1.28 -5.20
CA MET A 32 6.30 -0.37 -4.48
C MET A 32 6.97 -1.07 -3.31
N VAL A 33 8.30 -1.06 -3.29
CA VAL A 33 9.13 -1.68 -2.25
C VAL A 33 10.09 -0.65 -1.66
N ARG A 34 10.33 -0.76 -0.35
CA ARG A 34 11.31 0.11 0.31
C ARG A 34 12.74 -0.28 -0.09
N ARG A 35 13.60 0.70 -0.26
CA ARG A 35 15.05 0.44 -0.34
C ARG A 35 15.54 -0.03 1.02
N SER A 36 15.84 -1.30 1.11
CA SER A 36 16.35 -1.95 2.32
C SER A 36 17.48 -2.90 1.94
N SER A 37 18.47 -3.07 2.82
CA SER A 37 19.53 -4.08 2.65
C SER A 37 18.99 -5.51 2.75
N THR A 38 17.81 -5.70 3.32
CA THR A 38 17.13 -7.00 3.47
C THR A 38 15.68 -6.87 2.98
N VAL A 39 15.47 -6.98 1.67
CA VAL A 39 14.11 -7.08 1.13
C VAL A 39 13.72 -8.56 1.13
N ASN A 40 12.62 -8.88 1.82
CA ASN A 40 12.07 -10.24 1.78
C ASN A 40 11.04 -10.32 0.64
N PHE A 41 11.39 -11.03 -0.43
CA PHE A 41 10.52 -11.31 -1.57
C PHE A 41 9.89 -12.71 -1.53
N GLU A 42 10.01 -13.44 -0.42
CA GLU A 42 9.59 -14.84 -0.31
C GLU A 42 8.16 -15.06 -0.80
N ARG A 43 7.21 -14.17 -0.41
CA ARG A 43 5.80 -14.30 -0.79
C ARG A 43 5.50 -13.97 -2.24
N ILE A 44 6.38 -13.25 -2.91
CA ILE A 44 6.18 -12.78 -4.30
C ILE A 44 7.26 -13.31 -5.25
N THR A 45 8.05 -14.30 -4.82
CA THR A 45 9.11 -14.87 -5.65
C THR A 45 8.58 -15.40 -7.00
N HIS A 46 7.41 -15.98 -7.00
CA HIS A 46 6.74 -16.50 -8.18
C HIS A 46 6.17 -15.42 -9.12
N LEU A 47 6.13 -14.15 -8.69
CA LEU A 47 5.65 -13.01 -9.47
C LEU A 47 6.77 -12.09 -9.96
N MET A 48 8.04 -12.46 -9.72
CA MET A 48 9.18 -11.57 -10.00
C MET A 48 9.32 -11.19 -11.47
N ASP A 49 8.89 -12.05 -12.37
CA ASP A 49 8.95 -11.81 -13.82
C ASP A 49 7.71 -11.08 -14.37
N ASP A 50 6.62 -11.08 -13.60
CA ASP A 50 5.32 -10.52 -14.03
C ASP A 50 5.01 -9.15 -13.43
N VAL A 51 5.75 -8.75 -12.36
CA VAL A 51 5.56 -7.49 -11.63
C VAL A 51 6.71 -6.55 -11.85
N GLU A 52 6.44 -5.29 -12.21
CA GLU A 52 7.45 -4.24 -12.22
C GLU A 52 7.66 -3.70 -10.81
N PHE A 53 8.92 -3.66 -10.32
CA PHE A 53 9.23 -3.15 -8.98
C PHE A 53 9.74 -1.71 -9.02
N ALA A 54 9.17 -0.86 -8.16
CA ALA A 54 9.55 0.53 -7.96
C ALA A 54 10.03 0.77 -6.53
N ALA A 55 11.14 1.48 -6.38
CA ALA A 55 11.64 1.88 -5.07
C ALA A 55 10.88 3.10 -4.57
N GLY A 56 10.26 3.00 -3.37
CA GLY A 56 9.55 4.10 -2.74
C GLY A 56 9.28 3.82 -1.26
N ASP A 57 9.06 4.87 -0.49
CA ASP A 57 8.79 4.78 0.95
C ASP A 57 7.66 5.74 1.34
N LEU A 58 6.71 5.30 2.16
CA LEU A 58 5.65 6.15 2.72
C LEU A 58 6.19 7.29 3.59
N LEU A 59 7.43 7.18 4.06
CA LEU A 59 8.10 8.26 4.80
C LEU A 59 8.73 9.31 3.87
N ASP A 60 8.84 9.02 2.58
CA ASP A 60 9.46 9.90 1.58
C ASP A 60 8.47 10.24 0.45
N GLN A 61 7.87 11.43 0.56
CA GLN A 61 6.88 11.91 -0.41
C GLN A 61 7.46 12.06 -1.83
N MET A 62 8.73 12.47 -1.94
CA MET A 62 9.35 12.63 -3.26
C MET A 62 9.48 11.30 -3.99
N SER A 63 9.88 10.23 -3.28
CA SER A 63 9.94 8.90 -3.89
C SER A 63 8.57 8.43 -4.42
N MET A 64 7.48 8.75 -3.71
CA MET A 64 6.12 8.44 -4.16
C MET A 64 5.73 9.24 -5.41
N ILE A 65 6.05 10.54 -5.44
CA ILE A 65 5.82 11.39 -6.63
C ILE A 65 6.57 10.82 -7.84
N GLU A 66 7.85 10.47 -7.69
CA GLU A 66 8.66 9.89 -8.76
C GLU A 66 8.08 8.57 -9.28
N VAL A 67 7.64 7.68 -8.38
CA VAL A 67 6.98 6.42 -8.75
C VAL A 67 5.70 6.69 -9.52
N LEU A 68 4.82 7.56 -9.03
CA LEU A 68 3.57 7.90 -9.71
C LEU A 68 3.80 8.54 -11.08
N GLN A 69 4.75 9.47 -11.19
CA GLN A 69 5.11 10.13 -12.47
C GLN A 69 5.67 9.16 -13.49
N LYS A 70 6.53 8.24 -13.06
CA LYS A 70 7.18 7.26 -13.92
C LYS A 70 6.21 6.20 -14.43
N HIS A 71 5.40 5.63 -13.53
CA HIS A 71 4.60 4.45 -13.85
C HIS A 71 3.17 4.78 -14.27
N ARG A 72 2.67 6.01 -13.97
CA ARG A 72 1.34 6.48 -14.35
C ARG A 72 0.22 5.46 -14.08
N PRO A 73 0.06 4.96 -12.84
CA PRO A 73 -0.98 4.01 -12.53
C PRO A 73 -2.37 4.68 -12.60
N GLU A 74 -3.38 3.93 -13.01
CA GLU A 74 -4.79 4.36 -12.96
C GLU A 74 -5.41 4.06 -11.57
N GLU A 75 -4.80 3.12 -10.84
CA GLU A 75 -5.26 2.68 -9.53
C GLU A 75 -4.08 2.52 -8.57
N VAL A 76 -4.26 2.98 -7.33
CA VAL A 76 -3.28 2.83 -6.24
C VAL A 76 -3.92 2.10 -5.09
N TYR A 77 -3.33 0.97 -4.70
CA TYR A 77 -3.73 0.16 -3.56
C TYR A 77 -2.70 0.31 -2.45
N ASN A 78 -3.08 1.01 -1.38
CA ASN A 78 -2.19 1.23 -0.24
C ASN A 78 -2.43 0.19 0.86
N LEU A 79 -1.56 -0.83 0.88
CA LEU A 79 -1.55 -1.89 1.89
C LEU A 79 -0.32 -1.78 2.81
N ALA A 80 0.61 -0.85 2.50
CA ALA A 80 1.77 -0.63 3.33
C ALA A 80 1.39 0.08 4.63
N ALA A 81 1.83 -0.49 5.74
CA ALA A 81 1.64 0.06 7.08
C ALA A 81 2.71 -0.49 8.04
N GLN A 82 2.84 0.13 9.21
CA GLN A 82 3.42 -0.55 10.38
C GLN A 82 2.28 -1.34 11.04
N SER A 83 2.17 -2.64 10.73
CA SER A 83 1.04 -3.50 11.12
C SER A 83 1.29 -4.36 12.36
N PHE A 84 2.54 -4.43 12.85
CA PHE A 84 2.85 -5.23 14.03
C PHE A 84 2.50 -4.47 15.31
N VAL A 85 1.40 -4.85 15.95
CA VAL A 85 0.79 -4.14 17.08
C VAL A 85 1.80 -3.88 18.21
N GLN A 86 2.60 -4.87 18.59
CA GLN A 86 3.55 -4.71 19.70
C GLN A 86 4.61 -3.65 19.39
N THR A 87 5.07 -3.52 18.16
CA THR A 87 6.01 -2.48 17.75
C THR A 87 5.41 -1.08 17.90
N SER A 88 4.10 -0.91 17.70
CA SER A 88 3.44 0.39 17.83
C SER A 88 3.58 1.01 19.22
N PHE A 89 3.64 0.20 20.26
CA PHE A 89 3.90 0.68 21.64
C PHE A 89 5.36 1.11 21.86
N GLY A 90 6.31 0.39 21.26
CA GLY A 90 7.74 0.71 21.38
C GLY A 90 8.20 1.83 20.42
N GLN A 91 7.51 2.00 19.30
CA GLN A 91 7.84 2.97 18.26
C GLN A 91 6.60 3.76 17.79
N PRO A 92 5.93 4.50 18.69
CA PRO A 92 4.66 5.17 18.37
C PRO A 92 4.82 6.26 17.32
N VAL A 93 5.95 6.98 17.32
CA VAL A 93 6.23 8.02 16.32
C VAL A 93 6.36 7.40 14.93
N LEU A 94 7.16 6.36 14.76
CA LEU A 94 7.31 5.66 13.48
C LEU A 94 5.98 5.09 13.00
N THR A 95 5.17 4.55 13.91
CA THR A 95 3.83 4.03 13.58
C THR A 95 2.92 5.14 13.05
N GLY A 96 2.88 6.30 13.72
CA GLY A 96 2.12 7.46 13.27
C GLY A 96 2.62 8.03 11.94
N GLU A 97 3.94 8.14 11.77
CA GLU A 97 4.55 8.62 10.53
C GLU A 97 4.25 7.71 9.34
N THR A 98 4.32 6.39 9.52
CA THR A 98 4.11 5.44 8.43
C THR A 98 2.62 5.23 8.15
N THR A 99 1.82 4.97 9.20
CA THR A 99 0.44 4.50 9.04
C THR A 99 -0.57 5.64 8.90
N ALA A 100 -0.31 6.81 9.49
CA ALA A 100 -1.17 7.98 9.36
C ALA A 100 -0.62 8.99 8.35
N LEU A 101 0.54 9.61 8.62
CA LEU A 101 1.11 10.62 7.74
C LEU A 101 1.60 10.05 6.41
N GLY A 102 1.99 8.78 6.36
CA GLY A 102 2.31 8.10 5.10
C GLY A 102 1.14 8.07 4.12
N VAL A 103 -0.07 7.83 4.61
CA VAL A 103 -1.29 7.91 3.79
C VAL A 103 -1.53 9.34 3.30
N THR A 104 -1.37 10.33 4.17
CA THR A 104 -1.51 11.75 3.80
C THR A 104 -0.50 12.15 2.71
N ARG A 105 0.76 11.73 2.84
CA ARG A 105 1.80 11.98 1.82
C ARG A 105 1.47 11.33 0.48
N LEU A 106 0.97 10.09 0.50
CA LEU A 106 0.60 9.38 -0.74
C LEU A 106 -0.60 10.03 -1.42
N LEU A 107 -1.62 10.43 -0.68
CA LEU A 107 -2.77 11.16 -1.23
C LEU A 107 -2.36 12.53 -1.80
N ASP A 108 -1.46 13.24 -1.13
CA ASP A 108 -0.95 14.51 -1.64
C ASP A 108 -0.07 14.31 -2.88
N ALA A 109 0.73 13.24 -2.93
CA ALA A 109 1.49 12.87 -4.12
C ALA A 109 0.57 12.55 -5.32
N ILE A 110 -0.52 11.81 -5.10
CA ILE A 110 -1.56 11.56 -6.10
C ILE A 110 -2.15 12.88 -6.59
N ARG A 111 -2.59 13.75 -5.70
CA ARG A 111 -3.15 15.06 -6.05
C ARG A 111 -2.20 15.93 -6.88
N ILE A 112 -0.89 15.84 -6.61
CA ILE A 112 0.15 16.59 -7.34
C ILE A 112 0.38 16.01 -8.74
N VAL A 113 0.35 14.68 -8.88
CA VAL A 113 0.71 14.01 -10.14
C VAL A 113 -0.50 13.86 -11.06
N ASP A 114 -1.59 13.31 -10.55
CA ASP A 114 -2.82 13.09 -11.30
C ASP A 114 -3.96 12.75 -10.30
N ASP A 115 -4.89 13.68 -10.10
CA ASP A 115 -6.01 13.54 -9.17
C ASP A 115 -7.14 12.62 -9.67
N SER A 116 -7.03 12.13 -10.91
CA SER A 116 -7.94 11.12 -11.46
C SER A 116 -7.60 9.68 -11.03
N ILE A 117 -6.43 9.45 -10.43
CA ILE A 117 -6.01 8.15 -9.94
C ILE A 117 -6.96 7.65 -8.85
N ARG A 118 -7.51 6.46 -9.04
CA ARG A 118 -8.36 5.83 -8.02
C ARG A 118 -7.50 5.27 -6.88
N PHE A 119 -7.87 5.62 -5.66
CA PHE A 119 -7.12 5.23 -4.47
C PHE A 119 -7.93 4.31 -3.57
N TYR A 120 -7.32 3.20 -3.17
CA TYR A 120 -7.83 2.29 -2.15
C TYR A 120 -6.89 2.29 -0.93
N GLN A 121 -7.47 2.46 0.27
CA GLN A 121 -6.79 2.34 1.56
C GLN A 121 -7.28 1.10 2.29
N ALA A 122 -6.38 0.13 2.55
CA ALA A 122 -6.72 -1.06 3.32
C ALA A 122 -7.16 -0.71 4.76
N SER A 123 -6.57 0.36 5.32
CA SER A 123 -6.88 0.85 6.65
C SER A 123 -6.50 -0.15 7.76
N SER A 124 -7.16 -0.07 8.92
CA SER A 124 -6.85 -0.91 10.09
C SER A 124 -8.11 -1.33 10.81
N SER A 125 -8.20 -2.60 11.20
CA SER A 125 -9.26 -3.11 12.08
C SER A 125 -9.23 -2.47 13.47
N GLU A 126 -8.07 -1.96 13.90
CA GLU A 126 -7.90 -1.28 15.19
C GLU A 126 -8.73 0.01 15.33
N MET A 127 -9.20 0.57 14.19
CA MET A 127 -10.08 1.74 14.20
C MET A 127 -11.41 1.48 14.91
N PHE A 128 -11.86 0.23 15.01
CA PHE A 128 -13.10 -0.14 15.68
C PHE A 128 -12.95 -0.28 17.22
N GLY A 129 -11.73 -0.34 17.76
CA GLY A 129 -11.48 -0.47 19.20
C GLY A 129 -12.22 -1.66 19.82
N LYS A 130 -13.05 -1.40 20.85
CA LYS A 130 -13.99 -2.38 21.38
C LYS A 130 -15.22 -2.40 20.48
N VAL A 131 -15.35 -3.46 19.68
CA VAL A 131 -16.45 -3.59 18.71
C VAL A 131 -17.82 -3.55 19.40
N HIS A 132 -18.75 -2.81 18.83
CA HIS A 132 -20.12 -2.66 19.35
C HIS A 132 -21.06 -3.76 18.84
N GLU A 133 -20.69 -4.45 17.77
CA GLU A 133 -21.48 -5.54 17.16
C GLU A 133 -20.57 -6.58 16.50
N VAL A 134 -21.09 -7.81 16.38
CA VAL A 134 -20.42 -8.94 15.70
C VAL A 134 -21.47 -9.68 14.87
N PRO A 135 -21.28 -9.84 13.54
CA PRO A 135 -20.19 -9.27 12.74
C PRO A 135 -20.29 -7.74 12.59
N GLN A 136 -19.16 -7.09 12.30
CA GLN A 136 -19.12 -5.67 11.95
C GLN A 136 -19.74 -5.45 10.56
N SER A 137 -20.24 -4.25 10.34
CA SER A 137 -20.83 -3.80 9.07
C SER A 137 -20.34 -2.40 8.73
N GLU A 138 -20.75 -1.87 7.57
CA GLU A 138 -20.42 -0.51 7.14
C GLU A 138 -21.00 0.58 8.04
N THR A 139 -21.98 0.24 8.88
CA THR A 139 -22.61 1.15 9.85
C THR A 139 -22.08 1.01 11.26
N THR A 140 -21.16 0.06 11.50
CA THR A 140 -20.52 -0.12 12.80
C THR A 140 -19.69 1.12 13.15
N PRO A 141 -19.93 1.78 14.30
CA PRO A 141 -19.18 2.97 14.69
C PRO A 141 -17.72 2.65 15.05
N PHE A 142 -16.86 3.63 14.86
CA PHE A 142 -15.46 3.61 15.27
C PHE A 142 -15.30 4.08 16.71
#